data_3fdc3ef3609fbd62d415dc75c1cf92b1
#
_entry.id   3fdc3ef3609fbd62d415dc75c1cf92b1
#
_cell.length_a   1.000
_cell.length_b   1.000
_cell.length_c   1.000
_cell.angle_alpha   90.00
_cell.angle_beta   90.00
_cell.angle_gamma   90.00
#
_symmetry.space_group_name_H-M   'P 1'
#
loop_
_entity.id
_entity.type
_entity.pdbx_description
1 polymer ?
#
loop_
_entity_poly.entity_id
_entity_poly.type
_entity_poly.pdbx_seq_one_letter_code
_entity_poly.pdbx_strand_id
1 'polypeptide(L)'
;KLPSEYMQDMYYSSQPMELPNDLDVLEMTFKMIKAETQLCWCSDYPHWDMDLPSVIYDLPFLDETAKRNILGENARKLFNLDVSGRFPDYRPPGGSA
;
A
#
# COMPACT_ATOMS: atom_id res chain seq x y z
N LYS A 1 -10.55 12.50 19.61
CA LYS A 1 -10.34 12.06 18.22
C LYS A 1 -11.63 11.45 17.65
N LEU A 2 -11.97 11.81 16.44
CA LEU A 2 -13.06 11.20 15.70
C LEU A 2 -12.69 9.78 15.26
N PRO A 3 -13.65 8.88 15.07
CA PRO A 3 -13.35 7.53 14.57
C PRO A 3 -12.52 7.53 13.28
N SER A 4 -12.79 8.46 12.35
CA SER A 4 -12.02 8.57 11.11
C SER A 4 -10.56 8.94 11.34
N GLU A 5 -10.25 9.66 12.40
CA GLU A 5 -8.87 10.00 12.76
C GLU A 5 -8.14 8.78 13.32
N TYR A 6 -8.80 7.95 14.11
CA TYR A 6 -8.22 6.70 14.58
C TYR A 6 -7.91 5.75 13.44
N MET A 7 -8.76 5.72 12.42
CA MET A 7 -8.55 4.87 11.25
C MET A 7 -7.24 5.19 10.54
N GLN A 8 -6.77 6.44 10.62
CA GLN A 8 -5.52 6.85 9.98
C GLN A 8 -4.27 6.35 10.72
N ASP A 9 -4.43 5.85 11.93
CA ASP A 9 -3.33 5.28 12.71
C ASP A 9 -3.25 3.77 12.57
N MET A 10 -4.18 3.14 11.87
CA MET A 10 -4.22 1.69 11.68
C MET A 10 -3.53 1.32 10.37
N TYR A 11 -3.04 0.07 10.30
CA TYR A 11 -2.48 -0.48 9.07
C TYR A 11 -3.49 -1.44 8.45
N TYR A 12 -3.48 -1.50 7.12
CA TYR A 12 -4.43 -2.30 6.35
C TYR A 12 -3.70 -3.13 5.32
N SER A 13 -4.23 -4.33 5.03
CA SER A 13 -3.80 -5.10 3.87
C SER A 13 -4.76 -4.86 2.70
N SER A 14 -4.25 -4.95 1.49
CA SER A 14 -5.04 -4.64 0.30
C SER A 14 -5.88 -5.79 -0.21
N GLN A 15 -5.56 -7.01 0.16
CA GLN A 15 -6.22 -8.20 -0.40
C GLN A 15 -7.48 -8.58 0.40
N PRO A 16 -8.60 -8.89 -0.23
CA PRO A 16 -8.84 -8.77 -1.68
C PRO A 16 -9.21 -7.34 -2.07
N MET A 17 -8.67 -6.88 -3.19
CA MET A 17 -8.99 -5.54 -3.70
C MET A 17 -10.16 -5.63 -4.67
N GLU A 18 -11.29 -5.09 -4.27
CA GLU A 18 -12.46 -5.00 -5.12
C GLU A 18 -12.54 -3.61 -5.74
N LEU A 19 -12.56 -3.56 -7.07
CA LEU A 19 -12.63 -2.29 -7.77
C LEU A 19 -14.09 -1.87 -7.94
N PRO A 20 -14.49 -0.68 -7.43
CA PRO A 20 -15.82 -0.17 -7.67
C PRO A 20 -15.96 0.31 -9.12
N ASN A 21 -17.20 0.49 -9.58
CA ASN A 21 -17.46 1.03 -10.91
C ASN A 21 -16.92 2.46 -11.06
N ASP A 22 -16.91 3.22 -9.96
CA ASP A 22 -16.38 4.59 -9.92
C ASP A 22 -15.10 4.60 -9.08
N LEU A 23 -13.97 4.81 -9.73
CA LEU A 23 -12.67 4.86 -9.04
C LEU A 23 -12.54 6.03 -8.08
N ASP A 24 -13.36 7.07 -8.20
CA ASP A 24 -13.35 8.17 -7.23
C ASP A 24 -13.72 7.70 -5.84
N VAL A 25 -14.59 6.68 -5.73
CA VAL A 25 -14.93 6.08 -4.44
C VAL A 25 -13.71 5.40 -3.81
N LEU A 26 -12.93 4.69 -4.61
CA LEU A 26 -11.70 4.04 -4.13
C LEU A 26 -10.66 5.07 -3.74
N GLU A 27 -10.50 6.12 -4.54
CA GLU A 27 -9.57 7.20 -4.23
C GLU A 27 -9.93 7.88 -2.91
N MET A 28 -11.21 8.14 -2.67
CA MET A 28 -11.67 8.73 -1.40
C MET A 28 -11.37 7.81 -0.24
N THR A 29 -11.60 6.51 -0.39
CA THR A 29 -11.29 5.52 0.65
C THR A 29 -9.80 5.53 0.98
N PHE A 30 -8.94 5.55 -0.05
CA PHE A 30 -7.49 5.62 0.14
C PHE A 30 -7.08 6.86 0.93
N LYS A 31 -7.69 8.00 0.63
CA LYS A 31 -7.41 9.24 1.37
C LYS A 31 -7.84 9.14 2.83
N MET A 32 -9.02 8.56 3.08
CA MET A 32 -9.56 8.42 4.43
C MET A 32 -8.66 7.58 5.33
N ILE A 33 -8.07 6.52 4.83
CA ILE A 33 -7.22 5.62 5.61
C ILE A 33 -5.74 5.98 5.51
N LYS A 34 -5.37 7.04 4.79
CA LYS A 34 -3.96 7.38 4.50
C LYS A 34 -3.22 6.21 3.87
N ALA A 35 -3.78 5.67 2.82
CA ALA A 35 -3.26 4.45 2.19
C ALA A 35 -1.79 4.57 1.81
N GLU A 36 -1.33 5.77 1.42
CA GLU A 36 0.07 5.98 1.02
C GLU A 36 1.06 5.48 2.08
N THR A 37 0.73 5.61 3.36
CA THR A 37 1.60 5.18 4.46
C THR A 37 1.06 3.99 5.24
N GLN A 38 -0.24 3.72 5.15
CA GLN A 38 -0.91 2.75 6.03
C GLN A 38 -1.39 1.49 5.30
N LEU A 39 -1.41 1.48 3.97
CA LEU A 39 -1.85 0.31 3.21
C LEU A 39 -0.65 -0.53 2.79
N CYS A 40 -0.75 -1.84 3.01
CA CYS A 40 0.27 -2.80 2.61
C CYS A 40 -0.32 -3.77 1.60
N TRP A 41 0.24 -3.81 0.39
CA TRP A 41 -0.20 -4.78 -0.60
C TRP A 41 0.13 -6.19 -0.14
N CYS A 42 -0.79 -7.12 -0.38
CA CYS A 42 -0.53 -8.55 -0.20
C CYS A 42 -1.26 -9.34 -1.28
N SER A 43 -0.71 -10.51 -1.61
CA SER A 43 -1.23 -11.34 -2.70
C SER A 43 -2.22 -12.39 -2.24
N ASP A 44 -2.08 -12.87 -1.03
CA ASP A 44 -2.78 -14.06 -0.51
C ASP A 44 -2.54 -15.29 -1.40
N TYR A 45 -1.33 -15.36 -1.99
CA TYR A 45 -0.93 -16.51 -2.79
C TYR A 45 -0.84 -17.76 -1.91
N PRO A 46 -1.33 -18.92 -2.35
CA PRO A 46 -1.93 -19.27 -3.62
C PRO A 46 -3.48 -19.33 -3.59
N HIS A 47 -4.12 -18.49 -2.80
CA HIS A 47 -5.58 -18.49 -2.67
C HIS A 47 -6.25 -18.13 -4.00
N TRP A 48 -7.48 -18.63 -4.24
CA TRP A 48 -8.15 -18.46 -5.52
C TRP A 48 -8.43 -16.99 -5.89
N ASP A 49 -8.56 -16.12 -4.89
CA ASP A 49 -8.81 -14.69 -5.10
C ASP A 49 -7.56 -13.85 -4.89
N MET A 50 -6.38 -14.43 -5.09
CA MET A 50 -5.12 -13.70 -4.92
C MET A 50 -5.02 -12.48 -5.81
N ASP A 51 -4.30 -11.45 -5.34
CA ASP A 51 -4.07 -10.21 -6.07
C ASP A 51 -2.64 -10.13 -6.61
N LEU A 52 -2.52 -9.63 -7.84
CA LEU A 52 -1.23 -9.29 -8.43
C LEU A 52 -0.83 -7.86 -8.05
N PRO A 53 0.47 -7.50 -8.09
CA PRO A 53 0.89 -6.13 -7.81
C PRO A 53 0.24 -5.09 -8.72
N SER A 54 -0.16 -5.46 -9.93
CA SER A 54 -0.82 -4.56 -10.88
C SER A 54 -2.14 -4.00 -10.34
N VAL A 55 -2.78 -4.68 -9.41
CA VAL A 55 -3.98 -4.19 -8.73
C VAL A 55 -3.74 -2.81 -8.11
N ILE A 56 -2.53 -2.57 -7.61
CA ILE A 56 -2.13 -1.27 -7.04
C ILE A 56 -1.45 -0.42 -8.10
N TYR A 57 -0.51 -1.02 -8.85
CA TYR A 57 0.32 -0.27 -9.78
C TYR A 57 -0.49 0.42 -10.87
N ASP A 58 -1.59 -0.20 -11.31
CA ASP A 58 -2.43 0.33 -12.38
C ASP A 58 -3.46 1.35 -11.91
N LEU A 59 -3.53 1.67 -10.62
CA LEU A 59 -4.47 2.68 -10.13
C LEU A 59 -4.04 4.07 -10.60
N PRO A 60 -4.92 4.79 -11.31
CA PRO A 60 -4.52 6.04 -11.97
C PRO A 60 -4.35 7.23 -11.01
N PHE A 61 -4.90 7.15 -9.80
CA PHE A 61 -4.87 8.26 -8.84
C PHE A 61 -3.67 8.22 -7.90
N LEU A 62 -2.79 7.20 -8.01
CA LEU A 62 -1.59 7.09 -7.18
C LEU A 62 -0.37 7.58 -7.97
N ASP A 63 0.49 8.38 -7.30
CA ASP A 63 1.79 8.70 -7.87
C ASP A 63 2.79 7.58 -7.64
N GLU A 64 3.98 7.71 -8.20
CA GLU A 64 5.00 6.65 -8.13
C GLU A 64 5.44 6.37 -6.70
N THR A 65 5.58 7.42 -5.87
CA THR A 65 5.98 7.25 -4.47
C THR A 65 4.91 6.48 -3.69
N ALA A 66 3.63 6.82 -3.89
CA ALA A 66 2.54 6.12 -3.22
C ALA A 66 2.48 4.65 -3.64
N LYS A 67 2.67 4.37 -4.93
CA LYS A 67 2.69 2.98 -5.43
C LYS A 67 3.80 2.16 -4.78
N ARG A 68 5.01 2.71 -4.70
CA ARG A 68 6.15 2.03 -4.08
C ARG A 68 5.93 1.81 -2.60
N ASN A 69 5.35 2.79 -1.91
CA ASN A 69 5.03 2.67 -0.49
C ASN A 69 4.04 1.53 -0.25
N ILE A 70 2.96 1.50 -0.99
CA ILE A 70 1.90 0.49 -0.81
C ILE A 70 2.41 -0.90 -1.21
N LEU A 71 3.19 -0.99 -2.28
CA LEU A 71 3.68 -2.29 -2.78
C LEU A 71 4.75 -2.92 -1.91
N GLY A 72 5.44 -2.17 -1.08
CA GLY A 72 6.48 -2.77 -0.26
C GLY A 72 6.99 -1.96 0.92
N GLU A 73 7.17 -0.65 0.74
CA GLU A 73 7.85 0.18 1.74
C GLU A 73 7.07 0.27 3.05
N ASN A 74 5.73 0.36 2.99
CA ASN A 74 4.92 0.43 4.21
C ASN A 74 5.09 -0.83 5.05
N ALA A 75 5.07 -2.01 4.42
CA ALA A 75 5.27 -3.27 5.13
C ALA A 75 6.71 -3.38 5.67
N ARG A 76 7.70 -2.95 4.87
CA ARG A 76 9.09 -2.95 5.31
C ARG A 76 9.28 -2.16 6.60
N LYS A 77 8.70 -0.97 6.66
CA LYS A 77 8.78 -0.11 7.85
C LYS A 77 8.01 -0.69 9.03
N LEU A 78 6.78 -1.15 8.78
CA LEU A 78 5.91 -1.68 9.83
C LEU A 78 6.56 -2.87 10.53
N PHE A 79 7.17 -3.79 9.78
CA PHE A 79 7.80 -4.99 10.32
C PHE A 79 9.29 -4.83 10.55
N ASN A 80 9.83 -3.64 10.32
CA ASN A 80 11.25 -3.33 10.51
C ASN A 80 12.17 -4.32 9.79
N LEU A 81 11.86 -4.58 8.51
CA LEU A 81 12.61 -5.54 7.71
C LEU A 81 13.87 -4.91 7.14
N ASP A 82 14.98 -5.64 7.23
CA ASP A 82 16.24 -5.24 6.59
C ASP A 82 16.37 -5.98 5.26
N VAL A 83 16.30 -5.22 4.16
CA VAL A 83 16.41 -5.78 2.81
C VAL A 83 17.80 -5.56 2.20
N SER A 84 18.70 -4.91 2.92
CA SER A 84 20.02 -4.53 2.38
C SER A 84 20.89 -5.72 2.01
N GLY A 85 20.76 -6.84 2.72
CA GLY A 85 21.54 -8.05 2.42
C GLY A 85 21.21 -8.66 1.07
N ARG A 86 19.96 -8.53 0.62
CA ARG A 86 19.50 -9.07 -0.68
C ARG A 86 19.48 -8.01 -1.76
N PHE A 87 19.22 -6.77 -1.40
CA PHE A 87 19.11 -5.64 -2.32
C PHE A 87 20.00 -4.49 -1.82
N PRO A 88 21.35 -4.60 -1.95
CA PRO A 88 22.24 -3.61 -1.35
C PRO A 88 22.09 -2.21 -1.94
N ASP A 89 21.57 -2.10 -3.16
CA ASP A 89 21.35 -0.81 -3.82
C ASP A 89 19.94 -0.25 -3.58
N TYR A 90 19.16 -0.90 -2.72
CA TYR A 90 17.80 -0.44 -2.43
C TYR A 90 17.80 0.96 -1.81
N ARG A 91 16.92 1.81 -2.33
CA ARG A 91 16.69 3.15 -1.78
C ARG A 91 15.21 3.35 -1.52
N PRO A 92 14.81 3.79 -0.32
CA PRO A 92 13.41 4.05 -0.02
C PRO A 92 12.83 5.14 -0.92
N PRO A 93 11.49 5.10 -1.15
CA PRO A 93 10.82 6.20 -1.83
C PRO A 93 11.04 7.53 -1.11
N GLY A 94 11.13 8.62 -1.87
CA GLY A 94 11.37 9.95 -1.31
C GLY A 94 12.83 10.31 -1.15
N GLY A 95 13.76 9.42 -1.49
CA GLY A 95 15.19 9.71 -1.55
C GLY A 95 15.92 9.80 -0.24
N SER A 96 15.28 9.51 0.89
CA SER A 96 16.01 9.42 2.15
C SER A 96 16.64 8.04 2.29
N ALA A 97 17.90 8.07 2.61
CA ALA A 97 18.68 6.84 2.83
C ALA A 97 18.28 6.19 4.15
#